data_c649d34ab5a629ef7b02f376c2087625
#
_entry.id   c649d34ab5a629ef7b02f376c2087625
#
_cell.length_a   1.000
_cell.length_b   1.000
_cell.length_c   1.000
_cell.angle_alpha   90.00
_cell.angle_beta   90.00
_cell.angle_gamma   90.00
#
_symmetry.space_group_name_H-M   'P 1'
#
loop_
_entity.id
_entity.type
_entity.pdbx_description
1 polymer ?
#
loop_
_entity_poly.entity_id
_entity_poly.type
_entity_poly.pdbx_seq_one_letter_code
_entity_poly.pdbx_strand_id
1 'polypeptide(L)'
;MVLVTAVRDYINRMIQDISGMKVLILDSSTVSIVSVVYSQSDLLKKEVFLVELVDSISMSKEPMSHLKAVYFLRPTSENIQHLKRQLASPRFGECHLFFSNILNDTQIHILADLDEHEAVLQVQEFYADFVAGDPCHFSLNISSNHLYMLPVAMDPSNLQHYCDRIVDGISAVFLALKRRPIIRYQRTSDIAKRIAQDTAKLMYQQESGLFDFRRSETLLLVLDRREDAVTPLLNQWTYQAMVHELIGIQDNKVDLRTFGKVPKDQQEVVLSSEQDSFFKANMYENFGDIGMNIKRMVDEFQQIAKSNQKIQTIEDMAKFVDNYPEYRRKQGNVSKHVTLVTEMSKIVEERKLMLVSQTEQELACNGGQGAAFEAVTTLLNNENVSDIDRLRLVMLYALRYEKESPVQLMQLFNKLASKSAKYKPGLVQFLLKQAGVDKRTGDLFGNRDLLNIARNMARGLKGVENVYTQHQPLLTQTMESISKGRLRDIDYPYVGNHFQPGRPQDVVIFIVGGTTYEESRSVALFNSTNSGIRFILGGTTILNSKRFLKDLEDAQRMIRSSSTVV
;
A
#
# COMPACT_ATOMS: atom_id res chain seq x y z
N MET A 1 9.49 -16.31 -6.64
CA MET A 1 8.02 -16.32 -6.82
C MET A 1 7.53 -14.92 -6.52
N VAL A 2 6.62 -14.39 -7.31
CA VAL A 2 6.03 -13.05 -7.11
C VAL A 2 4.81 -13.20 -6.20
N LEU A 3 4.62 -12.28 -5.24
CA LEU A 3 3.53 -12.39 -4.25
C LEU A 3 2.14 -12.47 -4.89
N VAL A 4 1.87 -11.66 -5.91
CA VAL A 4 0.58 -11.70 -6.66
C VAL A 4 0.33 -13.10 -7.24
N THR A 5 1.36 -13.73 -7.80
CA THR A 5 1.25 -15.09 -8.36
C THR A 5 0.93 -16.11 -7.28
N ALA A 6 1.58 -16.00 -6.11
CA ALA A 6 1.30 -16.91 -4.99
C ALA A 6 -0.14 -16.81 -4.50
N VAL A 7 -0.65 -15.58 -4.34
CA VAL A 7 -2.06 -15.33 -3.96
C VAL A 7 -3.02 -15.88 -5.01
N ARG A 8 -2.73 -15.62 -6.30
CA ARG A 8 -3.54 -16.14 -7.41
C ARG A 8 -3.58 -17.66 -7.42
N ASP A 9 -2.46 -18.31 -7.19
CA ASP A 9 -2.38 -19.78 -7.14
C ASP A 9 -3.20 -20.36 -5.98
N TYR A 10 -3.17 -19.73 -4.79
CA TYR A 10 -4.02 -20.12 -3.67
C TYR A 10 -5.51 -20.01 -4.01
N ILE A 11 -5.93 -18.88 -4.55
CA ILE A 11 -7.34 -18.65 -4.90
C ILE A 11 -7.77 -19.58 -6.05
N ASN A 12 -6.92 -19.81 -7.04
CA ASN A 12 -7.20 -20.76 -8.11
C ASN A 12 -7.43 -22.17 -7.57
N ARG A 13 -6.56 -22.66 -6.72
CA ARG A 13 -6.71 -23.99 -6.10
C ARG A 13 -8.00 -24.08 -5.28
N MET A 14 -8.27 -23.08 -4.46
CA MET A 14 -9.48 -22.98 -3.66
C MET A 14 -10.76 -23.10 -4.50
N ILE A 15 -10.78 -22.47 -5.68
CA ILE A 15 -11.98 -22.42 -6.54
C ILE A 15 -12.02 -23.61 -7.51
N GLN A 16 -10.91 -24.03 -8.10
CA GLN A 16 -10.88 -25.03 -9.17
C GLN A 16 -10.94 -26.48 -8.64
N ASP A 17 -10.42 -26.73 -7.44
CA ASP A 17 -10.45 -28.06 -6.84
C ASP A 17 -11.88 -28.45 -6.38
N ILE A 18 -12.79 -27.48 -6.32
CA ILE A 18 -14.19 -27.69 -5.98
C ILE A 18 -15.02 -27.55 -7.25
N SER A 19 -15.55 -28.64 -7.75
CA SER A 19 -16.39 -28.65 -8.96
C SER A 19 -17.82 -28.16 -8.69
N GLY A 20 -18.46 -27.58 -9.69
CA GLY A 20 -19.84 -27.15 -9.65
C GLY A 20 -20.05 -25.74 -9.11
N MET A 21 -21.31 -25.33 -9.10
CA MET A 21 -21.69 -23.97 -8.67
C MET A 21 -21.43 -23.75 -7.19
N LYS A 22 -20.76 -22.67 -6.88
CA LYS A 22 -20.32 -22.34 -5.52
C LYS A 22 -20.58 -20.89 -5.14
N VAL A 23 -20.70 -20.68 -3.83
CA VAL A 23 -20.76 -19.36 -3.21
C VAL A 23 -19.41 -19.11 -2.51
N LEU A 24 -18.78 -17.98 -2.80
CA LEU A 24 -17.55 -17.56 -2.13
C LEU A 24 -17.92 -16.64 -0.97
N ILE A 25 -17.54 -17.03 0.24
CA ILE A 25 -17.82 -16.30 1.47
C ILE A 25 -16.52 -15.74 2.03
N LEU A 26 -16.48 -14.44 2.16
CA LEU A 26 -15.29 -13.68 2.52
C LEU A 26 -15.55 -12.83 3.78
N ASP A 27 -14.51 -12.43 4.46
CA ASP A 27 -14.55 -11.34 5.43
C ASP A 27 -14.06 -10.01 4.80
N SER A 28 -14.13 -8.92 5.54
CA SER A 28 -13.72 -7.59 5.08
C SER A 28 -12.25 -7.53 4.61
N SER A 29 -11.36 -8.33 5.20
CA SER A 29 -9.95 -8.38 4.81
C SER A 29 -9.72 -9.23 3.57
N THR A 30 -10.35 -10.40 3.50
CA THR A 30 -10.17 -11.33 2.38
C THR A 30 -10.85 -10.85 1.10
N VAL A 31 -11.89 -10.02 1.19
CA VAL A 31 -12.45 -9.29 0.03
C VAL A 31 -11.38 -8.48 -0.66
N SER A 32 -10.60 -7.70 0.08
CA SER A 32 -9.49 -6.92 -0.48
C SER A 32 -8.44 -7.80 -1.16
N ILE A 33 -8.07 -8.92 -0.52
CA ILE A 33 -7.10 -9.88 -1.06
C ILE A 33 -7.57 -10.46 -2.40
N VAL A 34 -8.82 -10.92 -2.47
CA VAL A 34 -9.39 -11.51 -3.69
C VAL A 34 -9.59 -10.46 -4.78
N SER A 35 -10.09 -9.27 -4.44
CA SER A 35 -10.47 -8.24 -5.40
C SER A 35 -9.30 -7.64 -6.20
N VAL A 36 -8.08 -7.67 -5.66
CA VAL A 36 -6.89 -7.22 -6.41
C VAL A 36 -6.40 -8.24 -7.44
N VAL A 37 -6.80 -9.51 -7.31
CA VAL A 37 -6.33 -10.62 -8.15
C VAL A 37 -7.39 -11.06 -9.16
N TYR A 38 -8.68 -11.01 -8.78
CA TYR A 38 -9.80 -11.46 -9.58
C TYR A 38 -10.91 -10.41 -9.68
N SER A 39 -11.43 -10.22 -10.91
CA SER A 39 -12.68 -9.51 -11.13
C SER A 39 -13.89 -10.42 -10.86
N GLN A 40 -15.05 -9.81 -10.64
CA GLN A 40 -16.31 -10.57 -10.55
C GLN A 40 -16.57 -11.45 -11.79
N SER A 41 -16.25 -10.92 -12.97
CA SER A 41 -16.40 -11.67 -14.23
C SER A 41 -15.51 -12.90 -14.30
N ASP A 42 -14.29 -12.82 -13.76
CA ASP A 42 -13.35 -13.94 -13.72
C ASP A 42 -13.80 -15.02 -12.72
N LEU A 43 -14.35 -14.60 -11.58
CA LEU A 43 -14.93 -15.51 -10.61
C LEU A 43 -16.16 -16.24 -11.18
N LEU A 44 -17.03 -15.53 -11.91
CA LEU A 44 -18.21 -16.13 -12.56
C LEU A 44 -17.81 -17.19 -13.59
N LYS A 45 -16.77 -16.95 -14.40
CA LYS A 45 -16.22 -17.93 -15.34
C LYS A 45 -15.70 -19.21 -14.68
N LYS A 46 -15.41 -19.13 -13.38
CA LYS A 46 -14.94 -20.24 -12.53
C LYS A 46 -16.07 -20.85 -11.69
N GLU A 47 -17.31 -20.66 -12.09
CA GLU A 47 -18.50 -21.19 -11.42
C GLU A 47 -18.75 -20.61 -10.00
N VAL A 48 -18.17 -19.48 -9.67
CA VAL A 48 -18.53 -18.71 -8.47
C VAL A 48 -19.76 -17.88 -8.77
N PHE A 49 -20.90 -18.37 -8.33
CA PHE A 49 -22.22 -17.77 -8.64
C PHE A 49 -22.49 -16.52 -7.81
N LEU A 50 -22.09 -16.52 -6.55
CA LEU A 50 -22.33 -15.45 -5.60
C LEU A 50 -21.12 -15.22 -4.72
N VAL A 51 -20.89 -13.97 -4.36
CA VAL A 51 -19.89 -13.57 -3.33
C VAL A 51 -20.64 -12.88 -2.20
N GLU A 52 -20.49 -13.38 -0.98
CA GLU A 52 -21.15 -12.84 0.23
C GLU A 52 -20.10 -12.54 1.31
N LEU A 53 -20.43 -11.59 2.18
CA LEU A 53 -19.66 -11.34 3.39
C LEU A 53 -20.16 -12.24 4.52
N VAL A 54 -19.23 -12.77 5.31
CA VAL A 54 -19.53 -13.72 6.40
C VAL A 54 -20.43 -13.10 7.48
N ASP A 55 -20.31 -11.82 7.74
CA ASP A 55 -21.13 -11.06 8.70
C ASP A 55 -22.53 -10.71 8.17
N SER A 56 -22.71 -10.68 6.85
CA SER A 56 -23.98 -10.33 6.20
C SER A 56 -24.88 -11.56 5.92
N ILE A 57 -24.38 -12.76 6.18
CA ILE A 57 -25.18 -13.97 6.01
C ILE A 57 -26.28 -14.02 7.08
N SER A 58 -27.51 -13.71 6.67
CA SER A 58 -28.66 -13.78 7.56
C SER A 58 -29.11 -15.23 7.73
N MET A 59 -29.31 -15.63 8.99
CA MET A 59 -29.90 -16.93 9.36
C MET A 59 -31.34 -17.10 8.85
N SER A 60 -32.00 -16.01 8.47
CA SER A 60 -33.37 -16.01 7.96
C SER A 60 -33.48 -16.25 6.46
N LYS A 61 -32.37 -16.34 5.72
CA LYS A 61 -32.39 -16.65 4.28
C LYS A 61 -32.70 -18.14 4.05
N GLU A 62 -33.40 -18.43 2.97
CA GLU A 62 -33.74 -19.79 2.57
C GLU A 62 -32.48 -20.67 2.41
N PRO A 63 -32.56 -21.96 2.80
CA PRO A 63 -31.49 -22.91 2.56
C PRO A 63 -31.15 -23.04 1.08
N MET A 64 -29.87 -23.10 0.77
CA MET A 64 -29.33 -23.32 -0.57
C MET A 64 -28.49 -24.61 -0.58
N SER A 65 -29.11 -25.72 -0.19
CA SER A 65 -28.44 -27.02 -0.03
C SER A 65 -27.85 -27.59 -1.32
N HIS A 66 -28.24 -27.07 -2.48
CA HIS A 66 -27.69 -27.45 -3.77
C HIS A 66 -26.39 -26.73 -4.14
N LEU A 67 -26.00 -25.69 -3.36
CA LEU A 67 -24.78 -24.93 -3.57
C LEU A 67 -23.69 -25.35 -2.58
N LYS A 68 -22.44 -25.25 -3.03
CA LYS A 68 -21.24 -25.44 -2.21
C LYS A 68 -20.76 -24.10 -1.71
N ALA A 69 -20.44 -24.01 -0.42
CA ALA A 69 -19.88 -22.81 0.19
C ALA A 69 -18.36 -22.93 0.30
N VAL A 70 -17.66 -21.95 -0.24
CA VAL A 70 -16.21 -21.79 -0.13
C VAL A 70 -15.96 -20.58 0.74
N TYR A 71 -15.50 -20.82 1.98
CA TYR A 71 -15.13 -19.77 2.92
C TYR A 71 -13.66 -19.47 2.78
N PHE A 72 -13.32 -18.20 2.63
CA PHE A 72 -11.94 -17.74 2.71
C PHE A 72 -11.86 -16.58 3.71
N LEU A 73 -11.39 -16.89 4.91
CA LEU A 73 -11.49 -16.01 6.08
C LEU A 73 -10.14 -15.89 6.78
N ARG A 74 -9.93 -14.76 7.47
CA ARG A 74 -8.88 -14.67 8.48
C ARG A 74 -9.27 -15.53 9.71
N PRO A 75 -8.33 -16.22 10.36
CA PRO A 75 -8.61 -17.04 11.53
C PRO A 75 -8.77 -16.17 12.79
N THR A 76 -9.70 -15.21 12.78
CA THR A 76 -10.02 -14.35 13.91
C THR A 76 -11.11 -14.95 14.78
N SER A 77 -11.13 -14.60 16.07
CA SER A 77 -12.18 -15.05 16.98
C SER A 77 -13.57 -14.65 16.50
N GLU A 78 -13.70 -13.48 15.87
CA GLU A 78 -14.95 -12.99 15.28
C GLU A 78 -15.42 -13.90 14.14
N ASN A 79 -14.54 -14.24 13.21
CA ASN A 79 -14.86 -15.13 12.09
C ASN A 79 -15.21 -16.56 12.58
N ILE A 80 -14.53 -17.07 13.60
CA ILE A 80 -14.89 -18.33 14.24
C ILE A 80 -16.30 -18.27 14.85
N GLN A 81 -16.70 -17.16 15.46
CA GLN A 81 -18.06 -16.96 15.97
C GLN A 81 -19.12 -16.89 14.85
N HIS A 82 -18.78 -16.28 13.70
CA HIS A 82 -19.65 -16.32 12.53
C HIS A 82 -19.83 -17.73 11.99
N LEU A 83 -18.74 -18.51 11.88
CA LEU A 83 -18.78 -19.91 11.47
C LEU A 83 -19.60 -20.76 12.45
N LYS A 84 -19.45 -20.54 13.76
CA LYS A 84 -20.25 -21.21 14.79
C LYS A 84 -21.75 -21.09 14.50
N ARG A 85 -22.22 -19.88 14.24
CA ARG A 85 -23.64 -19.62 13.96
C ARG A 85 -24.09 -20.27 12.65
N GLN A 86 -23.24 -20.28 11.63
CA GLN A 86 -23.58 -20.80 10.30
C GLN A 86 -23.52 -22.32 10.25
N LEU A 87 -22.61 -22.98 10.97
CA LEU A 87 -22.52 -24.44 11.04
C LEU A 87 -23.58 -25.06 11.95
N ALA A 88 -24.08 -24.33 12.95
CA ALA A 88 -25.20 -24.79 13.78
C ALA A 88 -26.51 -24.94 12.99
N SER A 89 -26.67 -24.18 11.89
CA SER A 89 -27.80 -24.31 10.95
C SER A 89 -27.29 -24.08 9.53
N PRO A 90 -26.72 -25.11 8.89
CA PRO A 90 -26.10 -24.96 7.58
C PRO A 90 -27.07 -24.53 6.51
N ARG A 91 -26.74 -23.44 5.81
CA ARG A 91 -27.50 -22.95 4.67
C ARG A 91 -27.13 -23.66 3.36
N PHE A 92 -25.91 -24.15 3.28
CA PHE A 92 -25.31 -24.76 2.10
C PHE A 92 -25.13 -26.27 2.32
N GLY A 93 -25.15 -27.05 1.22
CA GLY A 93 -25.03 -28.49 1.32
C GLY A 93 -23.63 -28.98 1.66
N GLU A 94 -22.62 -28.28 1.20
CA GLU A 94 -21.21 -28.57 1.47
C GLU A 94 -20.48 -27.29 1.86
N CYS A 95 -19.63 -27.35 2.86
CA CYS A 95 -18.81 -26.23 3.32
C CYS A 95 -17.32 -26.60 3.21
N HIS A 96 -16.56 -25.73 2.55
CA HIS A 96 -15.13 -25.83 2.40
C HIS A 96 -14.50 -24.61 3.07
N LEU A 97 -13.72 -24.82 4.12
CA LEU A 97 -13.15 -23.77 4.94
C LEU A 97 -11.68 -23.55 4.58
N PHE A 98 -11.36 -22.35 4.13
CA PHE A 98 -9.98 -21.91 3.86
C PHE A 98 -9.68 -20.69 4.73
N PHE A 99 -8.52 -20.74 5.38
CA PHE A 99 -8.07 -19.65 6.23
C PHE A 99 -6.82 -19.00 5.66
N SER A 100 -6.77 -17.68 5.72
CA SER A 100 -5.68 -16.88 5.13
C SER A 100 -4.39 -16.91 5.95
N ASN A 101 -4.41 -17.52 7.12
CA ASN A 101 -3.27 -17.64 8.02
C ASN A 101 -3.36 -18.92 8.87
N ILE A 102 -2.39 -19.11 9.76
CA ILE A 102 -2.27 -20.27 10.63
C ILE A 102 -3.47 -20.38 11.57
N LEU A 103 -4.08 -21.55 11.62
CA LEU A 103 -5.07 -21.94 12.64
C LEU A 103 -4.36 -22.54 13.84
N ASN A 104 -4.70 -22.10 15.04
CA ASN A 104 -4.22 -22.77 16.24
C ASN A 104 -5.09 -24.00 16.59
N ASP A 105 -4.53 -24.91 17.39
CA ASP A 105 -5.21 -26.15 17.76
C ASP A 105 -6.57 -25.93 18.43
N THR A 106 -6.69 -24.89 19.25
CA THR A 106 -7.95 -24.52 19.91
C THR A 106 -9.03 -24.17 18.88
N GLN A 107 -8.68 -23.39 17.83
CA GLN A 107 -9.61 -23.03 16.76
C GLN A 107 -10.04 -24.27 15.95
N ILE A 108 -9.10 -25.19 15.67
CA ILE A 108 -9.40 -26.45 14.98
C ILE A 108 -10.38 -27.30 15.79
N HIS A 109 -10.16 -27.43 17.09
CA HIS A 109 -11.07 -28.17 17.98
C HIS A 109 -12.46 -27.53 18.02
N ILE A 110 -12.53 -26.21 18.16
CA ILE A 110 -13.81 -25.48 18.13
C ILE A 110 -14.57 -25.77 16.82
N LEU A 111 -13.90 -25.71 15.68
CA LEU A 111 -14.53 -25.96 14.38
C LEU A 111 -15.03 -27.41 14.26
N ALA A 112 -14.26 -28.37 14.74
CA ALA A 112 -14.65 -29.78 14.74
C ALA A 112 -15.89 -30.01 15.62
N ASP A 113 -15.93 -29.43 16.82
CA ASP A 113 -17.07 -29.56 17.75
C ASP A 113 -18.35 -28.87 17.22
N LEU A 114 -18.21 -27.89 16.32
CA LEU A 114 -19.35 -27.14 15.79
C LEU A 114 -20.02 -27.78 14.58
N ASP A 115 -19.36 -28.70 13.91
CA ASP A 115 -19.88 -29.36 12.70
C ASP A 115 -20.74 -30.60 13.00
N GLU A 116 -21.78 -30.41 13.81
CA GLU A 116 -22.72 -31.49 14.18
C GLU A 116 -23.46 -32.09 12.96
N HIS A 117 -23.56 -31.31 11.86
CA HIS A 117 -24.23 -31.70 10.63
C HIS A 117 -23.32 -32.37 9.60
N GLU A 118 -22.02 -32.52 9.91
CA GLU A 118 -21.00 -33.03 8.97
C GLU A 118 -20.99 -32.30 7.61
N ALA A 119 -21.25 -30.98 7.65
CA ALA A 119 -21.30 -30.15 6.46
C ALA A 119 -19.92 -29.72 5.97
N VAL A 120 -18.90 -29.74 6.83
CA VAL A 120 -17.53 -29.31 6.50
C VAL A 120 -16.76 -30.46 5.88
N LEU A 121 -16.40 -30.34 4.60
CA LEU A 121 -15.67 -31.38 3.88
C LEU A 121 -14.15 -31.22 3.96
N GLN A 122 -13.68 -29.98 4.12
CA GLN A 122 -12.24 -29.72 4.27
C GLN A 122 -11.98 -28.41 5.02
N VAL A 123 -10.83 -28.39 5.68
CA VAL A 123 -10.26 -27.21 6.34
C VAL A 123 -8.81 -27.08 5.87
N GLN A 124 -8.44 -25.95 5.29
CA GLN A 124 -7.09 -25.71 4.79
C GLN A 124 -6.62 -24.30 5.14
N GLU A 125 -5.30 -24.13 5.24
CA GLU A 125 -4.61 -22.86 5.40
C GLU A 125 -3.98 -22.45 4.07
N PHE A 126 -4.35 -21.25 3.56
CA PHE A 126 -3.75 -20.64 2.39
C PHE A 126 -3.18 -19.26 2.77
N TYR A 127 -1.88 -19.19 2.97
CA TYR A 127 -1.16 -18.06 3.56
C TYR A 127 -1.12 -16.85 2.63
N ALA A 128 -2.22 -16.13 2.58
CA ALA A 128 -2.39 -14.95 1.75
C ALA A 128 -2.98 -13.76 2.56
N ASP A 129 -2.60 -13.65 3.84
CA ASP A 129 -3.10 -12.63 4.77
C ASP A 129 -2.47 -11.25 4.56
N PHE A 130 -2.40 -10.84 3.29
CA PHE A 130 -1.87 -9.56 2.82
C PHE A 130 -2.48 -9.20 1.46
N VAL A 131 -2.51 -7.92 1.12
CA VAL A 131 -2.99 -7.42 -0.18
C VAL A 131 -1.78 -7.16 -1.07
N ALA A 132 -1.62 -7.97 -2.12
CA ALA A 132 -0.54 -7.84 -3.10
C ALA A 132 -1.05 -7.12 -4.35
N GLY A 133 -1.03 -5.78 -4.32
CA GLY A 133 -1.47 -4.95 -5.44
C GLY A 133 -0.49 -4.93 -6.62
N ASP A 134 0.80 -5.05 -6.34
CA ASP A 134 1.89 -5.04 -7.32
C ASP A 134 2.86 -6.21 -7.08
N PRO A 135 3.66 -6.60 -8.09
CA PRO A 135 4.55 -7.76 -7.97
C PRO A 135 5.56 -7.70 -6.81
N CYS A 136 6.00 -6.51 -6.43
CA CYS A 136 7.01 -6.30 -5.39
C CYS A 136 6.51 -5.43 -4.24
N HIS A 137 5.19 -5.23 -4.11
CA HIS A 137 4.61 -4.38 -3.08
C HIS A 137 3.34 -5.01 -2.50
N PHE A 138 3.25 -5.03 -1.17
CA PHE A 138 2.06 -5.49 -0.45
C PHE A 138 1.69 -4.57 0.71
N SER A 139 0.45 -4.65 1.14
CA SER A 139 -0.10 -3.91 2.28
C SER A 139 -0.91 -4.84 3.18
N LEU A 140 -0.94 -4.55 4.47
CA LEU A 140 -1.83 -5.23 5.41
C LEU A 140 -3.19 -4.54 5.58
N ASN A 141 -3.37 -3.38 4.93
CA ASN A 141 -4.60 -2.57 4.98
C ASN A 141 -5.10 -2.28 6.41
N ILE A 142 -4.18 -1.99 7.33
CA ILE A 142 -4.54 -1.69 8.72
C ILE A 142 -5.20 -0.31 8.80
N SER A 143 -6.45 -0.27 9.27
CA SER A 143 -7.22 0.97 9.39
C SER A 143 -6.74 1.85 10.56
N SER A 144 -6.39 1.24 11.69
CA SER A 144 -5.89 1.91 12.90
C SER A 144 -4.38 2.19 12.85
N ASN A 145 -3.90 2.68 11.72
CA ASN A 145 -2.46 2.82 11.47
C ASN A 145 -1.75 3.79 12.42
N HIS A 146 -2.46 4.78 12.98
CA HIS A 146 -1.92 5.76 13.95
C HIS A 146 -1.36 5.13 15.23
N LEU A 147 -1.73 3.89 15.58
CA LEU A 147 -1.33 3.23 16.82
C LEU A 147 0.18 3.06 16.98
N TYR A 148 0.94 2.98 15.87
CA TYR A 148 2.40 2.88 15.96
C TYR A 148 3.09 4.10 16.59
N MET A 149 2.40 5.25 16.62
CA MET A 149 2.90 6.49 17.23
C MET A 149 2.59 6.60 18.72
N LEU A 150 1.76 5.70 19.26
CA LEU A 150 1.36 5.75 20.67
C LEU A 150 2.40 5.07 21.57
N PRO A 151 2.69 5.63 22.76
CA PRO A 151 3.45 4.91 23.78
C PRO A 151 2.72 3.67 24.26
N VAL A 152 3.46 2.59 24.51
CA VAL A 152 2.90 1.30 25.00
C VAL A 152 2.05 1.48 26.27
N ALA A 153 2.44 2.42 27.15
CA ALA A 153 1.74 2.66 28.40
C ALA A 153 0.32 3.24 28.25
N MET A 154 -0.01 3.78 27.07
CA MET A 154 -1.30 4.46 26.85
C MET A 154 -2.42 3.52 26.42
N ASP A 155 -2.12 2.54 25.60
CA ASP A 155 -3.12 1.59 25.09
C ASP A 155 -2.47 0.21 24.82
N PRO A 156 -2.17 -0.54 25.90
CA PRO A 156 -1.43 -1.81 25.73
C PRO A 156 -2.19 -2.84 24.92
N SER A 157 -3.52 -2.91 25.06
CA SER A 157 -4.33 -3.95 24.42
C SER A 157 -4.46 -3.71 22.90
N ASN A 158 -4.84 -2.50 22.50
CA ASN A 158 -4.96 -2.17 21.08
C ASN A 158 -3.60 -2.21 20.36
N LEU A 159 -2.54 -1.79 21.04
CA LEU A 159 -1.19 -1.89 20.50
C LEU A 159 -0.74 -3.35 20.36
N GLN A 160 -1.13 -4.23 21.29
CA GLN A 160 -0.86 -5.67 21.15
C GLN A 160 -1.57 -6.24 19.91
N HIS A 161 -2.86 -5.97 19.73
CA HIS A 161 -3.61 -6.43 18.55
C HIS A 161 -3.02 -5.87 17.24
N TYR A 162 -2.57 -4.61 17.26
CA TYR A 162 -1.88 -4.01 16.12
C TYR A 162 -0.58 -4.74 15.78
N CYS A 163 0.24 -5.05 16.78
CA CYS A 163 1.48 -5.80 16.58
C CYS A 163 1.22 -7.23 16.12
N ASP A 164 0.25 -7.92 16.72
CA ASP A 164 -0.14 -9.28 16.35
C ASP A 164 -0.59 -9.35 14.89
N ARG A 165 -1.41 -8.37 14.45
CA ARG A 165 -1.83 -8.28 13.05
C ARG A 165 -0.64 -8.13 12.09
N ILE A 166 0.36 -7.34 12.46
CA ILE A 166 1.57 -7.16 11.64
C ILE A 166 2.38 -8.45 11.58
N VAL A 167 2.59 -9.11 12.71
CA VAL A 167 3.32 -10.38 12.77
C VAL A 167 2.63 -11.46 11.94
N ASP A 168 1.32 -11.57 12.03
CA ASP A 168 0.51 -12.48 11.21
C ASP A 168 0.70 -12.23 9.72
N GLY A 169 0.61 -10.96 9.29
CA GLY A 169 0.77 -10.59 7.89
C GLY A 169 2.16 -10.87 7.35
N ILE A 170 3.21 -10.52 8.09
CA ILE A 170 4.60 -10.82 7.72
C ILE A 170 4.81 -12.33 7.62
N SER A 171 4.30 -13.09 8.57
CA SER A 171 4.41 -14.55 8.59
C SER A 171 3.75 -15.18 7.36
N ALA A 172 2.55 -14.73 7.00
CA ALA A 172 1.86 -15.18 5.79
C ALA A 172 2.68 -14.91 4.52
N VAL A 173 3.32 -13.73 4.41
CA VAL A 173 4.20 -13.41 3.28
C VAL A 173 5.34 -14.42 3.16
N PHE A 174 6.03 -14.74 4.25
CA PHE A 174 7.14 -15.69 4.21
C PHE A 174 6.71 -17.13 3.98
N LEU A 175 5.54 -17.54 4.48
CA LEU A 175 4.94 -18.84 4.15
C LEU A 175 4.57 -18.90 2.65
N ALA A 176 3.99 -17.85 2.09
CA ALA A 176 3.68 -17.77 0.66
C ALA A 176 4.94 -17.81 -0.21
N LEU A 177 6.01 -17.15 0.21
CA LEU A 177 7.32 -17.18 -0.47
C LEU A 177 8.09 -18.48 -0.24
N LYS A 178 7.71 -19.30 0.75
CA LYS A 178 8.41 -20.51 1.21
C LYS A 178 9.86 -20.17 1.61
N ARG A 179 10.01 -19.20 2.50
CA ARG A 179 11.30 -18.69 2.99
C ARG A 179 11.27 -18.51 4.50
N ARG A 180 12.41 -18.70 5.15
CA ARG A 180 12.64 -18.33 6.54
C ARG A 180 13.74 -17.26 6.58
N PRO A 181 13.41 -16.01 6.90
CA PRO A 181 14.37 -14.92 6.83
C PRO A 181 15.29 -14.87 8.04
N ILE A 182 16.44 -14.22 7.87
CA ILE A 182 17.17 -13.58 8.95
C ILE A 182 16.50 -12.23 9.18
N ILE A 183 16.33 -11.82 10.44
CA ILE A 183 15.52 -10.65 10.80
C ILE A 183 16.43 -9.55 11.38
N ARG A 184 16.29 -8.35 10.82
CA ARG A 184 16.92 -7.12 11.31
C ARG A 184 15.83 -6.05 11.52
N TYR A 185 16.12 -5.09 12.37
CA TYR A 185 15.18 -4.01 12.67
C TYR A 185 15.88 -2.69 12.88
N GLN A 186 15.18 -1.59 12.71
CA GLN A 186 15.64 -0.25 13.01
C GLN A 186 15.76 -0.09 14.52
N ARG A 187 16.98 0.12 15.02
CA ARG A 187 17.30 0.15 16.47
C ARG A 187 16.55 1.24 17.23
N THR A 188 16.34 2.40 16.61
CA THR A 188 15.69 3.56 17.24
C THR A 188 14.18 3.42 17.40
N SER A 189 13.58 2.39 16.83
CA SER A 189 12.16 2.14 16.89
C SER A 189 11.82 0.96 17.80
N ASP A 190 11.19 1.23 18.94
CA ASP A 190 10.73 0.20 19.88
C ASP A 190 9.67 -0.71 19.25
N ILE A 191 8.78 -0.16 18.42
CA ILE A 191 7.76 -0.95 17.75
C ILE A 191 8.37 -1.84 16.66
N ALA A 192 9.33 -1.37 15.89
CA ALA A 192 10.05 -2.19 14.91
C ALA A 192 10.80 -3.33 15.59
N LYS A 193 11.47 -3.05 16.72
CA LYS A 193 12.13 -4.06 17.55
C LYS A 193 11.15 -5.12 18.03
N ARG A 194 10.02 -4.71 18.60
CA ARG A 194 8.98 -5.61 19.11
C ARG A 194 8.45 -6.53 18.01
N ILE A 195 8.05 -5.96 16.87
CA ILE A 195 7.55 -6.73 15.72
C ILE A 195 8.61 -7.71 15.22
N ALA A 196 9.87 -7.29 15.11
CA ALA A 196 10.96 -8.17 14.69
C ALA A 196 11.18 -9.33 15.68
N GLN A 197 11.12 -9.07 16.98
CA GLN A 197 11.27 -10.09 18.02
C GLN A 197 10.09 -11.06 18.05
N ASP A 198 8.85 -10.56 17.97
CA ASP A 198 7.64 -11.39 17.96
C ASP A 198 7.58 -12.24 16.68
N THR A 199 7.98 -11.69 15.54
CA THR A 199 8.10 -12.44 14.28
C THR A 199 9.15 -13.55 14.39
N ALA A 200 10.31 -13.27 14.97
CA ALA A 200 11.35 -14.27 15.18
C ALA A 200 10.87 -15.38 16.14
N LYS A 201 10.17 -15.02 17.20
CA LYS A 201 9.59 -15.99 18.15
C LYS A 201 8.61 -16.91 17.46
N LEU A 202 7.72 -16.37 16.62
CA LEU A 202 6.78 -17.18 15.85
C LEU A 202 7.50 -18.13 14.90
N MET A 203 8.40 -17.60 14.05
CA MET A 203 9.04 -18.37 12.97
C MET A 203 10.09 -19.37 13.45
N TYR A 204 10.82 -19.06 14.53
CA TYR A 204 11.94 -19.87 14.99
C TYR A 204 11.61 -20.79 16.18
N GLN A 205 10.53 -20.50 16.91
CA GLN A 205 10.19 -21.22 18.14
C GLN A 205 8.79 -21.84 18.09
N GLN A 206 7.74 -21.02 17.88
CA GLN A 206 6.36 -21.47 17.99
C GLN A 206 5.92 -22.32 16.80
N GLU A 207 6.19 -21.86 15.59
CA GLU A 207 5.79 -22.50 14.33
C GLU A 207 7.00 -22.94 13.49
N SER A 208 8.07 -23.32 14.14
CA SER A 208 9.34 -23.68 13.48
C SER A 208 9.20 -24.78 12.42
N GLY A 209 8.25 -25.69 12.58
CA GLY A 209 7.94 -26.74 11.61
C GLY A 209 7.35 -26.20 10.31
N LEU A 210 6.51 -25.17 10.36
CA LEU A 210 5.95 -24.52 9.17
C LEU A 210 7.00 -23.73 8.38
N PHE A 211 8.02 -23.21 9.08
CA PHE A 211 9.11 -22.44 8.48
C PHE A 211 10.38 -23.27 8.21
N ASP A 212 10.30 -24.61 8.21
CA ASP A 212 11.43 -25.49 7.89
C ASP A 212 11.66 -25.54 6.37
N PHE A 213 11.99 -24.39 5.80
CA PHE A 213 12.39 -24.26 4.41
C PHE A 213 13.91 -24.41 4.29
N ARG A 214 14.37 -24.88 3.11
CA ARG A 214 15.79 -24.87 2.79
C ARG A 214 16.35 -23.48 3.03
N ARG A 215 17.52 -23.40 3.67
CA ARG A 215 18.21 -22.13 3.92
C ARG A 215 18.31 -21.33 2.62
N SER A 216 17.59 -20.24 2.58
CA SER A 216 17.73 -19.23 1.56
C SER A 216 18.36 -17.99 2.19
N GLU A 217 19.16 -17.29 1.44
CA GLU A 217 19.75 -16.02 1.86
C GLU A 217 18.67 -14.93 1.78
N THR A 218 17.72 -15.00 2.69
CA THR A 218 16.58 -14.07 2.75
C THR A 218 16.68 -13.21 4.01
N LEU A 219 16.48 -11.92 3.83
CA LEU A 219 16.48 -10.92 4.90
C LEU A 219 15.08 -10.31 5.05
N LEU A 220 14.61 -10.20 6.29
CA LEU A 220 13.53 -9.30 6.69
C LEU A 220 14.12 -8.09 7.40
N LEU A 221 13.84 -6.88 6.90
CA LEU A 221 14.20 -5.63 7.55
C LEU A 221 12.94 -4.88 7.98
N VAL A 222 12.77 -4.69 9.29
CA VAL A 222 11.62 -3.96 9.85
C VAL A 222 12.01 -2.51 10.13
N LEU A 223 11.35 -1.58 9.46
CA LEU A 223 11.57 -0.13 9.55
C LEU A 223 10.35 0.57 10.15
N ASP A 224 10.55 1.81 10.56
CA ASP A 224 9.51 2.69 11.09
C ASP A 224 9.35 3.91 10.19
N ARG A 225 8.10 4.25 9.86
CA ARG A 225 7.78 5.41 9.01
C ARG A 225 8.34 6.74 9.54
N ARG A 226 8.50 6.85 10.85
CA ARG A 226 9.03 8.07 11.50
C ARG A 226 10.48 8.40 11.14
N GLU A 227 11.24 7.43 10.61
CA GLU A 227 12.59 7.69 10.08
C GLU A 227 12.56 8.56 8.82
N ASP A 228 11.55 8.41 7.98
CA ASP A 228 11.32 9.23 6.78
C ASP A 228 9.89 9.75 6.75
N ALA A 229 9.65 10.87 7.42
CA ALA A 229 8.38 11.58 7.39
C ALA A 229 8.26 12.54 6.19
N VAL A 230 9.32 12.74 5.42
CA VAL A 230 9.33 13.64 4.25
C VAL A 230 8.60 13.00 3.07
N THR A 231 8.93 11.76 2.74
CA THR A 231 8.34 11.07 1.56
C THR A 231 6.80 11.09 1.52
N PRO A 232 6.06 10.78 2.60
CA PRO A 232 4.58 10.83 2.56
C PRO A 232 4.00 12.24 2.54
N LEU A 233 4.78 13.29 2.81
CA LEU A 233 4.33 14.68 2.79
C LEU A 233 4.46 15.35 1.41
N LEU A 234 5.24 14.77 0.49
CA LEU A 234 5.47 15.34 -0.83
C LEU A 234 4.32 15.02 -1.81
N ASN A 235 4.04 15.98 -2.69
CA ASN A 235 3.28 15.67 -3.90
C ASN A 235 4.12 14.78 -4.81
N GLN A 236 3.50 13.76 -5.38
CA GLN A 236 4.14 12.85 -6.31
C GLN A 236 3.68 13.15 -7.74
N TRP A 237 4.59 12.98 -8.70
CA TRP A 237 4.34 13.33 -10.11
C TRP A 237 4.46 12.12 -11.05
N THR A 238 4.57 10.93 -10.52
CA THR A 238 4.45 9.68 -11.26
C THR A 238 3.01 9.16 -11.20
N TYR A 239 2.56 8.48 -12.25
CA TYR A 239 1.14 8.24 -12.48
C TYR A 239 0.42 7.56 -11.31
N GLN A 240 0.85 6.37 -10.88
CA GLN A 240 0.20 5.65 -9.78
C GLN A 240 0.23 6.45 -8.47
N ALA A 241 1.38 6.99 -8.11
CA ALA A 241 1.55 7.77 -6.89
C ALA A 241 0.69 9.04 -6.92
N MET A 242 0.60 9.69 -8.07
CA MET A 242 -0.20 10.90 -8.26
C MET A 242 -1.70 10.62 -8.18
N VAL A 243 -2.18 9.53 -8.77
CA VAL A 243 -3.59 9.12 -8.62
C VAL A 243 -3.92 8.89 -7.15
N HIS A 244 -3.03 8.21 -6.40
CA HIS A 244 -3.25 7.98 -4.98
C HIS A 244 -3.23 9.26 -4.15
N GLU A 245 -2.33 10.19 -4.45
CA GLU A 245 -2.22 11.46 -3.74
C GLU A 245 -3.43 12.38 -3.98
N LEU A 246 -3.87 12.50 -5.22
CA LEU A 246 -4.90 13.48 -5.60
C LEU A 246 -6.33 12.93 -5.50
N ILE A 247 -6.52 11.67 -5.81
CA ILE A 247 -7.84 11.03 -5.86
C ILE A 247 -7.97 9.97 -4.75
N GLY A 248 -7.01 9.06 -4.67
CA GLY A 248 -6.98 7.94 -3.74
C GLY A 248 -7.12 6.59 -4.45
N ILE A 249 -6.32 5.62 -4.05
CA ILE A 249 -6.40 4.22 -4.51
C ILE A 249 -6.62 3.35 -3.27
N GLN A 250 -7.65 2.53 -3.30
CA GLN A 250 -7.92 1.51 -2.29
C GLN A 250 -8.15 0.16 -2.98
N ASP A 251 -7.34 -0.85 -2.63
CA ASP A 251 -7.43 -2.19 -3.22
C ASP A 251 -7.42 -2.18 -4.77
N ASN A 252 -6.50 -1.42 -5.36
CA ASN A 252 -6.40 -1.17 -6.80
C ASN A 252 -7.64 -0.48 -7.43
N LYS A 253 -8.52 0.09 -6.62
CA LYS A 253 -9.72 0.81 -7.09
C LYS A 253 -9.62 2.30 -6.81
N VAL A 254 -10.17 3.08 -7.72
CA VAL A 254 -10.32 4.53 -7.61
C VAL A 254 -11.79 4.88 -7.65
N ASP A 255 -12.26 5.62 -6.65
CA ASP A 255 -13.64 6.09 -6.55
C ASP A 255 -13.75 7.51 -7.12
N LEU A 256 -14.46 7.65 -8.23
CA LEU A 256 -14.68 8.91 -8.93
C LEU A 256 -16.09 9.51 -8.69
N ARG A 257 -16.89 8.94 -7.79
CA ARG A 257 -18.26 9.44 -7.52
C ARG A 257 -18.30 10.87 -7.00
N THR A 258 -17.24 11.31 -6.36
CA THR A 258 -17.12 12.68 -5.81
C THR A 258 -16.63 13.70 -6.84
N PHE A 259 -16.20 13.26 -8.02
CA PHE A 259 -15.64 14.09 -9.07
C PHE A 259 -16.65 14.36 -10.20
N GLY A 260 -17.49 15.35 -10.03
CA GLY A 260 -18.34 15.90 -11.11
C GLY A 260 -19.28 14.90 -11.80
N LYS A 261 -19.52 15.14 -13.10
CA LYS A 261 -20.42 14.30 -13.93
C LYS A 261 -19.65 13.15 -14.58
N VAL A 262 -19.21 12.20 -13.76
CA VAL A 262 -18.62 10.97 -14.28
C VAL A 262 -19.72 9.95 -14.63
N PRO A 263 -19.70 9.34 -15.82
CA PRO A 263 -20.65 8.28 -16.18
C PRO A 263 -20.69 7.15 -15.15
N LYS A 264 -21.84 6.53 -14.95
CA LYS A 264 -22.04 5.50 -13.91
C LYS A 264 -21.06 4.33 -14.02
N ASP A 265 -20.74 3.93 -15.23
CA ASP A 265 -19.80 2.85 -15.55
C ASP A 265 -18.32 3.21 -15.29
N GLN A 266 -18.02 4.48 -15.02
CA GLN A 266 -16.68 4.99 -14.72
C GLN A 266 -16.55 5.55 -13.30
N GLN A 267 -17.57 5.44 -12.48
CA GLN A 267 -17.56 5.95 -11.11
C GLN A 267 -16.63 5.17 -10.17
N GLU A 268 -16.41 3.90 -10.45
CA GLU A 268 -15.39 3.08 -9.79
C GLU A 268 -14.54 2.42 -10.88
N VAL A 269 -13.25 2.72 -10.90
CA VAL A 269 -12.32 2.18 -11.89
C VAL A 269 -11.23 1.38 -11.21
N VAL A 270 -10.79 0.29 -11.87
CA VAL A 270 -9.72 -0.58 -11.39
C VAL A 270 -8.40 -0.21 -12.06
N LEU A 271 -7.35 0.00 -11.26
CA LEU A 271 -5.97 0.19 -11.71
C LEU A 271 -5.15 -1.04 -11.30
N SER A 272 -5.03 -2.00 -12.20
CA SER A 272 -4.27 -3.23 -11.99
C SER A 272 -3.25 -3.43 -13.09
N SER A 273 -1.99 -3.57 -12.72
CA SER A 273 -0.90 -3.89 -13.66
C SER A 273 -1.06 -5.26 -14.32
N GLU A 274 -1.87 -6.15 -13.74
CA GLU A 274 -2.16 -7.47 -14.25
C GLU A 274 -3.25 -7.49 -15.32
N GLN A 275 -4.20 -6.55 -15.25
CA GLN A 275 -5.38 -6.52 -16.11
C GLN A 275 -5.34 -5.39 -17.15
N ASP A 276 -4.51 -4.38 -16.94
CA ASP A 276 -4.44 -3.16 -17.72
C ASP A 276 -3.01 -2.94 -18.24
N SER A 277 -2.79 -3.24 -19.51
CA SER A 277 -1.47 -3.13 -20.15
C SER A 277 -0.98 -1.68 -20.23
N PHE A 278 -1.88 -0.71 -20.41
CA PHE A 278 -1.50 0.70 -20.40
C PHE A 278 -1.03 1.13 -19.01
N PHE A 279 -1.77 0.77 -17.97
CA PHE A 279 -1.37 1.06 -16.61
C PHE A 279 -0.03 0.39 -16.27
N LYS A 280 0.13 -0.89 -16.60
CA LYS A 280 1.39 -1.62 -16.40
C LYS A 280 2.60 -0.92 -17.03
N ALA A 281 2.45 -0.41 -18.23
CA ALA A 281 3.53 0.26 -18.95
C ALA A 281 3.82 1.67 -18.45
N ASN A 282 2.84 2.34 -17.84
CA ASN A 282 2.89 3.75 -17.53
C ASN A 282 2.79 4.11 -16.04
N MET A 283 2.55 3.16 -15.14
CA MET A 283 2.30 3.43 -13.72
C MET A 283 3.42 4.22 -13.04
N TYR A 284 4.64 4.11 -13.53
CA TYR A 284 5.81 4.80 -13.00
C TYR A 284 6.29 5.99 -13.84
N GLU A 285 5.58 6.30 -14.94
CA GLU A 285 5.91 7.42 -15.81
C GLU A 285 5.49 8.76 -15.20
N ASN A 286 6.20 9.81 -15.57
CA ASN A 286 5.90 11.17 -15.13
C ASN A 286 4.62 11.70 -15.76
N PHE A 287 3.95 12.63 -15.07
CA PHE A 287 2.68 13.19 -15.49
C PHE A 287 2.71 13.85 -16.89
N GLY A 288 3.83 14.49 -17.27
CA GLY A 288 4.00 15.04 -18.61
C GLY A 288 4.01 13.98 -19.71
N ASP A 289 4.71 12.88 -19.46
CA ASP A 289 4.78 11.75 -20.41
C ASP A 289 3.45 10.98 -20.51
N ILE A 290 2.71 10.88 -19.41
CA ILE A 290 1.37 10.27 -19.41
C ILE A 290 0.42 10.97 -20.37
N GLY A 291 0.43 12.30 -20.42
CA GLY A 291 -0.39 13.07 -21.36
C GLY A 291 -0.12 12.68 -22.81
N MET A 292 1.16 12.55 -23.19
CA MET A 292 1.56 12.11 -24.54
C MET A 292 1.19 10.65 -24.81
N ASN A 293 1.39 9.77 -23.85
CA ASN A 293 1.09 8.35 -23.98
C ASN A 293 -0.43 8.10 -24.09
N ILE A 294 -1.23 8.85 -23.34
CA ILE A 294 -2.71 8.80 -23.46
C ILE A 294 -3.14 9.30 -24.83
N LYS A 295 -2.57 10.40 -25.33
CA LYS A 295 -2.88 10.88 -26.67
C LYS A 295 -2.62 9.80 -27.73
N ARG A 296 -1.46 9.12 -27.67
CA ARG A 296 -1.14 8.01 -28.56
C ARG A 296 -2.16 6.87 -28.44
N MET A 297 -2.53 6.48 -27.23
CA MET A 297 -3.55 5.46 -26.99
C MET A 297 -4.92 5.84 -27.58
N VAL A 298 -5.33 7.11 -27.46
CA VAL A 298 -6.57 7.64 -28.03
C VAL A 298 -6.51 7.58 -29.57
N ASP A 299 -5.40 8.01 -30.18
CA ASP A 299 -5.21 8.00 -31.62
C ASP A 299 -5.27 6.57 -32.18
N GLU A 300 -4.60 5.62 -31.53
CA GLU A 300 -4.65 4.19 -31.89
C GLU A 300 -6.08 3.62 -31.79
N PHE A 301 -6.80 3.96 -30.72
CA PHE A 301 -8.19 3.52 -30.56
C PHE A 301 -9.10 4.13 -31.64
N GLN A 302 -8.92 5.40 -31.98
CA GLN A 302 -9.69 6.05 -33.06
C GLN A 302 -9.47 5.37 -34.42
N GLN A 303 -8.24 4.91 -34.71
CA GLN A 303 -7.95 4.16 -35.93
C GLN A 303 -8.71 2.83 -35.96
N ILE A 304 -8.72 2.10 -34.84
CA ILE A 304 -9.48 0.83 -34.71
C ILE A 304 -10.99 1.10 -34.88
N ALA A 305 -11.52 2.17 -34.25
CA ALA A 305 -12.92 2.53 -34.37
C ALA A 305 -13.33 2.87 -35.80
N LYS A 306 -12.48 3.61 -36.54
CA LYS A 306 -12.69 3.93 -37.96
C LYS A 306 -12.65 2.69 -38.84
N SER A 307 -11.78 1.72 -38.55
CA SER A 307 -11.70 0.44 -39.27
C SER A 307 -12.98 -0.37 -39.08
N ASN A 308 -13.51 -0.39 -37.87
CA ASN A 308 -14.76 -1.10 -37.53
C ASN A 308 -16.01 -0.47 -38.14
N GLN A 309 -15.97 0.83 -38.53
CA GLN A 309 -17.05 1.49 -39.27
C GLN A 309 -17.12 1.09 -40.76
N LYS A 310 -16.10 0.46 -41.31
CA LYS A 310 -16.02 0.02 -42.72
C LYS A 310 -16.43 -1.44 -42.92
N ILE A 311 -17.33 -1.96 -42.08
CA ILE A 311 -17.87 -3.32 -42.21
C ILE A 311 -18.76 -3.37 -43.46
N GLN A 312 -18.35 -4.14 -44.46
CA GLN A 312 -19.09 -4.24 -45.72
C GLN A 312 -19.51 -5.69 -46.02
N THR A 313 -18.94 -6.68 -45.39
CA THR A 313 -19.22 -8.10 -45.64
C THR A 313 -19.72 -8.82 -44.38
N ILE A 314 -20.36 -9.97 -44.57
CA ILE A 314 -20.83 -10.85 -43.48
C ILE A 314 -19.60 -11.37 -42.69
N GLU A 315 -18.49 -11.64 -43.37
CA GLU A 315 -17.24 -12.07 -42.75
C GLU A 315 -16.64 -10.97 -41.85
N ASP A 316 -16.70 -9.70 -42.27
CA ASP A 316 -16.26 -8.56 -41.46
C ASP A 316 -17.14 -8.40 -40.23
N MET A 317 -18.46 -8.61 -40.39
CA MET A 317 -19.41 -8.56 -39.28
C MET A 317 -19.14 -9.68 -38.26
N ALA A 318 -18.88 -10.91 -38.71
CA ALA A 318 -18.53 -12.02 -37.83
C ALA A 318 -17.24 -11.74 -37.05
N LYS A 319 -16.19 -11.28 -37.73
CA LYS A 319 -14.93 -10.86 -37.09
C LYS A 319 -15.12 -9.74 -36.07
N PHE A 320 -15.98 -8.77 -36.37
CA PHE A 320 -16.30 -7.69 -35.44
C PHE A 320 -17.00 -8.22 -34.19
N VAL A 321 -17.99 -9.11 -34.35
CA VAL A 321 -18.71 -9.72 -33.23
C VAL A 321 -17.74 -10.51 -32.34
N ASP A 322 -16.84 -11.30 -32.93
CA ASP A 322 -15.85 -12.09 -32.20
C ASP A 322 -14.87 -11.20 -31.43
N ASN A 323 -14.47 -10.06 -31.99
CA ASN A 323 -13.54 -9.11 -31.39
C ASN A 323 -14.24 -8.04 -30.52
N TYR A 324 -15.56 -8.01 -30.47
CA TYR A 324 -16.32 -6.99 -29.75
C TYR A 324 -15.99 -6.89 -28.25
N PRO A 325 -15.83 -7.99 -27.49
CA PRO A 325 -15.43 -7.91 -26.08
C PRO A 325 -14.08 -7.21 -25.87
N GLU A 326 -13.10 -7.48 -26.76
CA GLU A 326 -11.79 -6.82 -26.69
C GLU A 326 -11.89 -5.34 -27.06
N TYR A 327 -12.67 -4.99 -28.05
CA TYR A 327 -12.95 -3.60 -28.41
C TYR A 327 -13.57 -2.83 -27.26
N ARG A 328 -14.58 -3.40 -26.58
CA ARG A 328 -15.20 -2.79 -25.41
C ARG A 328 -14.24 -2.62 -24.24
N ARG A 329 -13.37 -3.59 -24.02
CA ARG A 329 -12.31 -3.50 -22.99
C ARG A 329 -11.32 -2.38 -23.29
N LYS A 330 -10.85 -2.26 -24.53
CA LYS A 330 -9.98 -1.16 -24.97
C LYS A 330 -10.66 0.19 -24.82
N GLN A 331 -11.92 0.31 -25.21
CA GLN A 331 -12.73 1.52 -25.03
C GLN A 331 -12.81 1.93 -23.55
N GLY A 332 -13.09 0.98 -22.68
CA GLY A 332 -13.16 1.21 -21.23
C GLY A 332 -11.82 1.67 -20.66
N ASN A 333 -10.70 1.08 -21.08
CA ASN A 333 -9.37 1.47 -20.64
C ASN A 333 -9.00 2.89 -21.11
N VAL A 334 -9.28 3.24 -22.38
CA VAL A 334 -9.04 4.60 -22.89
C VAL A 334 -9.84 5.61 -22.09
N SER A 335 -11.12 5.38 -21.92
CA SER A 335 -12.02 6.27 -21.18
C SER A 335 -11.58 6.47 -19.73
N LYS A 336 -11.21 5.40 -19.05
CA LYS A 336 -10.71 5.40 -17.67
C LYS A 336 -9.49 6.30 -17.51
N HIS A 337 -8.45 6.11 -18.31
CA HIS A 337 -7.21 6.87 -18.18
C HIS A 337 -7.37 8.33 -18.60
N VAL A 338 -8.18 8.62 -19.62
CA VAL A 338 -8.53 10.00 -19.98
C VAL A 338 -9.24 10.69 -18.82
N THR A 339 -10.21 10.04 -18.20
CA THR A 339 -10.94 10.61 -17.06
C THR A 339 -10.03 10.88 -15.88
N LEU A 340 -9.17 9.93 -15.50
CA LEU A 340 -8.23 10.08 -14.38
C LEU A 340 -7.28 11.26 -14.60
N VAL A 341 -6.66 11.36 -15.78
CA VAL A 341 -5.72 12.44 -16.08
C VAL A 341 -6.43 13.79 -16.16
N THR A 342 -7.65 13.84 -16.69
CA THR A 342 -8.44 15.07 -16.74
C THR A 342 -8.75 15.56 -15.32
N GLU A 343 -9.20 14.70 -14.43
CA GLU A 343 -9.50 15.09 -13.04
C GLU A 343 -8.23 15.50 -12.28
N MET A 344 -7.13 14.76 -12.44
CA MET A 344 -5.84 15.16 -11.84
C MET A 344 -5.37 16.52 -12.36
N SER A 345 -5.49 16.81 -13.66
CA SER A 345 -5.13 18.10 -14.25
C SER A 345 -5.92 19.25 -13.66
N LYS A 346 -7.22 19.07 -13.42
CA LYS A 346 -8.05 20.06 -12.73
C LYS A 346 -7.55 20.35 -11.32
N ILE A 347 -7.29 19.29 -10.54
CA ILE A 347 -6.79 19.42 -9.16
C ILE A 347 -5.44 20.14 -9.13
N VAL A 348 -4.54 19.80 -10.05
CA VAL A 348 -3.22 20.47 -10.18
C VAL A 348 -3.38 21.97 -10.41
N GLU A 349 -4.29 22.36 -11.31
CA GLU A 349 -4.53 23.78 -11.63
C GLU A 349 -5.23 24.50 -10.47
N GLU A 350 -6.28 23.93 -9.90
CA GLU A 350 -7.06 24.51 -8.81
C GLU A 350 -6.23 24.73 -7.54
N ARG A 351 -5.37 23.78 -7.20
CA ARG A 351 -4.50 23.86 -6.01
C ARG A 351 -3.15 24.49 -6.27
N LYS A 352 -2.86 24.93 -7.51
CA LYS A 352 -1.54 25.45 -7.91
C LYS A 352 -0.38 24.54 -7.53
N LEU A 353 -0.57 23.22 -7.73
CA LEU A 353 0.35 22.21 -7.24
C LEU A 353 1.74 22.26 -7.87
N MET A 354 1.89 22.76 -9.08
CA MET A 354 3.22 22.92 -9.68
C MET A 354 4.07 23.90 -8.88
N LEU A 355 3.49 25.01 -8.45
CA LEU A 355 4.19 26.00 -7.63
C LEU A 355 4.51 25.46 -6.23
N VAL A 356 3.55 24.78 -5.62
CA VAL A 356 3.72 24.13 -4.29
C VAL A 356 4.81 23.07 -4.37
N SER A 357 4.79 22.20 -5.37
CA SER A 357 5.75 21.10 -5.53
C SER A 357 7.17 21.58 -5.78
N GLN A 358 7.36 22.69 -6.48
CA GLN A 358 8.69 23.26 -6.64
C GLN A 358 9.31 23.60 -5.27
N THR A 359 8.56 24.26 -4.40
CA THR A 359 9.02 24.59 -3.03
C THR A 359 9.20 23.33 -2.19
N GLU A 360 8.34 22.34 -2.32
CA GLU A 360 8.50 21.05 -1.64
C GLU A 360 9.83 20.37 -2.01
N GLN A 361 10.18 20.35 -3.30
CA GLN A 361 11.43 19.75 -3.77
C GLN A 361 12.65 20.55 -3.28
N GLU A 362 12.57 21.88 -3.26
CA GLU A 362 13.62 22.72 -2.67
C GLU A 362 13.81 22.40 -1.19
N LEU A 363 12.73 22.27 -0.42
CA LEU A 363 12.78 21.88 0.99
C LEU A 363 13.35 20.46 1.20
N ALA A 364 13.04 19.53 0.33
CA ALA A 364 13.49 18.14 0.45
C ALA A 364 14.93 17.91 -0.02
N CYS A 365 15.39 18.65 -1.03
CA CYS A 365 16.64 18.35 -1.74
C CYS A 365 17.71 19.41 -1.63
N ASN A 366 17.35 20.69 -1.62
CA ASN A 366 18.30 21.80 -1.74
C ASN A 366 18.55 22.46 -0.37
N GLY A 367 19.78 22.83 -0.08
CA GLY A 367 20.12 23.65 1.08
C GLY A 367 19.89 25.13 0.78
N GLY A 368 19.60 25.91 1.80
CA GLY A 368 19.40 27.36 1.65
C GLY A 368 18.23 27.83 2.51
N GLN A 369 18.42 27.80 3.82
CA GLN A 369 17.37 28.06 4.81
C GLN A 369 16.66 29.40 4.61
N GLY A 370 17.38 30.48 4.26
CA GLY A 370 16.79 31.80 4.01
C GLY A 370 15.86 31.81 2.80
N ALA A 371 16.30 31.24 1.68
CA ALA A 371 15.48 31.14 0.47
C ALA A 371 14.25 30.23 0.69
N ALA A 372 14.42 29.14 1.41
CA ALA A 372 13.34 28.24 1.78
C ALA A 372 12.29 28.95 2.65
N PHE A 373 12.73 29.73 3.64
CA PHE A 373 11.82 30.52 4.49
C PHE A 373 11.00 31.52 3.68
N GLU A 374 11.63 32.25 2.77
CA GLU A 374 10.94 33.22 1.91
C GLU A 374 9.94 32.53 0.96
N ALA A 375 10.33 31.42 0.35
CA ALA A 375 9.46 30.66 -0.55
C ALA A 375 8.21 30.13 0.19
N VAL A 376 8.39 29.52 1.36
CA VAL A 376 7.28 29.02 2.19
C VAL A 376 6.40 30.20 2.64
N THR A 377 6.99 31.31 3.09
CA THR A 377 6.25 32.51 3.51
C THR A 377 5.37 33.05 2.37
N THR A 378 5.90 33.10 1.16
CA THR A 378 5.16 33.55 -0.04
C THR A 378 3.97 32.66 -0.31
N LEU A 379 4.15 31.34 -0.26
CA LEU A 379 3.04 30.39 -0.49
C LEU A 379 2.00 30.41 0.63
N LEU A 380 2.40 30.62 1.88
CA LEU A 380 1.44 30.79 3.00
C LEU A 380 0.54 32.02 2.81
N ASN A 381 1.05 33.08 2.18
CA ASN A 381 0.28 34.29 1.89
C ASN A 381 -0.57 34.17 0.61
N ASN A 382 -0.34 33.17 -0.23
CA ASN A 382 -1.09 32.95 -1.46
C ASN A 382 -2.46 32.35 -1.16
N GLU A 383 -3.53 33.07 -1.53
CA GLU A 383 -4.91 32.63 -1.27
C GLU A 383 -5.33 31.40 -2.07
N ASN A 384 -4.66 31.12 -3.19
CA ASN A 384 -4.93 29.96 -4.03
C ASN A 384 -4.28 28.66 -3.52
N VAL A 385 -3.39 28.74 -2.52
CA VAL A 385 -2.78 27.57 -1.89
C VAL A 385 -3.73 27.01 -0.83
N SER A 386 -4.02 25.71 -0.91
CA SER A 386 -4.94 25.05 0.02
C SER A 386 -4.37 24.96 1.45
N ASP A 387 -5.23 24.86 2.45
CA ASP A 387 -4.83 24.73 3.85
C ASP A 387 -3.96 23.50 4.10
N ILE A 388 -4.25 22.40 3.43
CA ILE A 388 -3.45 21.17 3.54
C ILE A 388 -2.03 21.38 2.97
N ASP A 389 -1.91 22.11 1.87
CA ASP A 389 -0.61 22.39 1.25
C ASP A 389 0.20 23.37 2.10
N ARG A 390 -0.44 24.37 2.72
CA ARG A 390 0.20 25.24 3.71
C ARG A 390 0.76 24.46 4.89
N LEU A 391 -0.03 23.54 5.45
CA LEU A 391 0.40 22.67 6.55
C LEU A 391 1.61 21.83 6.14
N ARG A 392 1.54 21.19 4.98
CA ARG A 392 2.61 20.33 4.48
C ARG A 392 3.92 21.09 4.27
N LEU A 393 3.86 22.30 3.71
CA LEU A 393 5.04 23.16 3.52
C LEU A 393 5.70 23.53 4.86
N VAL A 394 4.90 23.88 5.87
CA VAL A 394 5.42 24.19 7.21
C VAL A 394 6.02 22.93 7.87
N MET A 395 5.40 21.76 7.69
CA MET A 395 5.94 20.50 8.18
C MET A 395 7.28 20.15 7.53
N LEU A 396 7.40 20.28 6.22
CA LEU A 396 8.65 20.00 5.49
C LEU A 396 9.75 20.97 5.92
N TYR A 397 9.44 22.25 6.07
CA TYR A 397 10.38 23.24 6.59
C TYR A 397 10.84 22.89 8.02
N ALA A 398 9.89 22.56 8.88
CA ALA A 398 10.17 22.22 10.28
C ALA A 398 11.06 20.97 10.39
N LEU A 399 10.76 19.91 9.66
CA LEU A 399 11.55 18.68 9.65
C LEU A 399 13.03 18.91 9.26
N ARG A 400 13.27 19.90 8.42
CA ARG A 400 14.61 20.22 7.95
C ARG A 400 15.35 21.20 8.83
N TYR A 401 14.69 22.28 9.25
CA TYR A 401 15.32 23.46 9.84
C TYR A 401 14.98 23.70 11.32
N GLU A 402 14.36 22.74 12.02
CA GLU A 402 13.93 22.92 13.42
C GLU A 402 15.05 23.34 14.37
N LYS A 403 16.30 22.90 14.13
CA LYS A 403 17.47 23.24 14.94
C LYS A 403 18.21 24.48 14.44
N GLU A 404 18.12 24.78 13.14
CA GLU A 404 18.90 25.86 12.53
C GLU A 404 18.25 27.24 12.74
N SER A 405 16.91 27.32 12.76
CA SER A 405 16.21 28.59 12.78
C SER A 405 14.91 28.56 13.56
N PRO A 406 14.97 28.45 14.90
CA PRO A 406 13.78 28.42 15.75
C PRO A 406 12.88 29.66 15.62
N VAL A 407 13.48 30.85 15.44
CA VAL A 407 12.74 32.13 15.31
C VAL A 407 11.91 32.15 14.02
N GLN A 408 12.48 31.76 12.90
CA GLN A 408 11.75 31.71 11.64
C GLN A 408 10.68 30.64 11.63
N LEU A 409 10.94 29.50 12.28
CA LEU A 409 9.93 28.45 12.46
C LEU A 409 8.71 28.96 13.26
N MET A 410 8.94 29.75 14.33
CA MET A 410 7.86 30.39 15.08
C MET A 410 7.07 31.40 14.23
N GLN A 411 7.75 32.15 13.36
CA GLN A 411 7.07 33.04 12.42
C GLN A 411 6.16 32.27 11.44
N LEU A 412 6.61 31.13 10.95
CA LEU A 412 5.79 30.26 10.09
C LEU A 412 4.60 29.67 10.87
N PHE A 413 4.79 29.29 12.12
CA PHE A 413 3.69 28.84 12.99
C PHE A 413 2.62 29.92 13.17
N ASN A 414 3.01 31.16 13.42
CA ASN A 414 2.08 32.29 13.55
C ASN A 414 1.34 32.54 12.24
N LYS A 415 2.03 32.47 11.09
CA LYS A 415 1.40 32.60 9.79
C LYS A 415 0.42 31.46 9.51
N LEU A 416 0.78 30.21 9.78
CA LEU A 416 -0.11 29.06 9.62
C LEU A 416 -1.35 29.22 10.49
N ALA A 417 -1.18 29.63 11.75
CA ALA A 417 -2.31 29.85 12.68
C ALA A 417 -3.27 30.94 12.20
N SER A 418 -2.77 31.99 11.53
CA SER A 418 -3.58 33.11 11.05
C SER A 418 -4.23 32.85 9.67
N LYS A 419 -3.58 32.06 8.82
CA LYS A 419 -4.01 31.84 7.43
C LYS A 419 -4.84 30.56 7.25
N SER A 420 -4.63 29.54 8.09
CA SER A 420 -5.40 28.30 8.01
C SER A 420 -6.54 28.28 9.02
N ALA A 421 -7.76 28.04 8.52
CA ALA A 421 -8.92 27.82 9.37
C ALA A 421 -8.89 26.46 10.08
N LYS A 422 -8.40 25.43 9.38
CA LYS A 422 -8.45 24.05 9.83
C LYS A 422 -7.22 23.60 10.60
N TYR A 423 -6.03 23.93 10.14
CA TYR A 423 -4.78 23.39 10.67
C TYR A 423 -4.05 24.37 11.59
N LYS A 424 -3.59 23.87 12.72
CA LYS A 424 -2.89 24.65 13.74
C LYS A 424 -1.45 24.16 13.91
N PRO A 425 -0.52 25.01 14.37
CA PRO A 425 0.89 24.66 14.58
C PRO A 425 1.13 23.47 15.50
N GLY A 426 0.18 23.17 16.39
CA GLY A 426 0.29 22.03 17.31
C GLY A 426 0.46 20.67 16.62
N LEU A 427 -0.05 20.50 15.39
CA LEU A 427 0.17 19.27 14.62
C LEU A 427 1.60 19.18 14.08
N VAL A 428 2.17 20.31 13.67
CA VAL A 428 3.59 20.38 13.25
C VAL A 428 4.52 20.06 14.43
N GLN A 429 4.23 20.63 15.59
CA GLN A 429 4.98 20.34 16.83
C GLN A 429 4.86 18.86 17.23
N PHE A 430 3.69 18.27 17.05
CA PHE A 430 3.50 16.83 17.28
C PHE A 430 4.33 15.98 16.30
N LEU A 431 4.36 16.33 15.03
CA LEU A 431 5.21 15.67 14.03
C LEU A 431 6.68 15.71 14.45
N LEU A 432 7.19 16.88 14.90
CA LEU A 432 8.58 16.99 15.35
C LEU A 432 8.87 16.14 16.60
N LYS A 433 7.90 15.98 17.51
CA LYS A 433 8.05 15.07 18.66
C LYS A 433 8.12 13.59 18.22
N GLN A 434 7.48 13.23 17.12
CA GLN A 434 7.47 11.87 16.60
C GLN A 434 8.65 11.57 15.66
N ALA A 435 9.01 12.50 14.79
CA ALA A 435 9.92 12.30 13.67
C ALA A 435 10.96 13.42 13.47
N GLY A 436 11.16 14.28 14.45
CA GLY A 436 12.16 15.35 14.41
C GLY A 436 13.60 14.83 14.43
N VAL A 437 14.57 15.73 14.32
CA VAL A 437 16.01 15.40 14.23
C VAL A 437 16.47 14.48 15.36
N ASP A 438 16.03 14.73 16.60
CA ASP A 438 16.43 13.93 17.77
C ASP A 438 15.83 12.51 17.78
N LYS A 439 14.91 12.19 16.89
CA LYS A 439 14.20 10.90 16.80
C LYS A 439 14.69 10.02 15.65
N ARG A 440 15.46 10.58 14.73
CA ARG A 440 15.98 9.88 13.54
C ARG A 440 17.40 9.38 13.76
N THR A 441 17.75 8.28 13.12
CA THR A 441 19.10 7.68 13.19
C THR A 441 20.08 8.40 12.28
N GLY A 442 19.62 8.89 11.14
CA GLY A 442 20.44 9.47 10.09
C GLY A 442 20.02 10.87 9.70
N ASP A 443 20.89 11.55 8.98
CA ASP A 443 20.57 12.81 8.33
C ASP A 443 19.76 12.54 7.07
N LEU A 444 18.46 12.83 7.14
CA LEU A 444 17.51 12.67 6.04
C LEU A 444 17.83 13.60 4.86
N PHE A 445 18.54 14.70 5.11
CA PHE A 445 18.86 15.75 4.15
C PHE A 445 20.37 15.84 3.84
N GLY A 446 21.21 15.00 4.47
CA GLY A 446 22.66 15.04 4.38
C GLY A 446 23.17 14.91 2.96
N ASN A 447 24.41 15.36 2.76
CA ASN A 447 25.15 15.45 1.50
C ASN A 447 24.86 14.28 0.55
N ARG A 448 23.75 14.36 -0.15
CA ARG A 448 23.53 13.57 -1.35
C ARG A 448 24.54 14.14 -2.33
N ASP A 449 25.65 13.45 -2.45
CA ASP A 449 26.78 13.83 -3.28
C ASP A 449 26.35 14.60 -4.52
N LEU A 450 26.98 15.76 -4.73
CA LEU A 450 26.92 16.50 -6.00
C LEU A 450 27.08 15.56 -7.22
N LEU A 451 27.78 14.41 -7.02
CA LEU A 451 27.89 13.32 -7.99
C LEU A 451 26.57 12.58 -8.25
N ASN A 452 25.65 12.46 -7.28
CA ASN A 452 24.34 11.87 -7.52
C ASN A 452 23.40 12.88 -8.20
N ILE A 453 23.53 14.17 -7.89
CA ILE A 453 22.84 15.25 -8.61
C ILE A 453 23.33 15.28 -10.05
N ALA A 454 24.65 15.21 -10.29
CA ALA A 454 25.23 15.17 -11.63
C ALA A 454 24.85 13.88 -12.40
N ARG A 455 24.77 12.72 -11.73
CA ARG A 455 24.32 11.47 -12.34
C ARG A 455 22.84 11.47 -12.68
N ASN A 456 22.00 12.08 -11.83
CA ASN A 456 20.58 12.26 -12.10
C ASN A 456 20.33 13.32 -13.19
N MET A 457 21.13 14.39 -13.23
CA MET A 457 21.15 15.33 -14.36
C MET A 457 21.60 14.68 -15.67
N ALA A 458 22.58 13.79 -15.64
CA ALA A 458 23.05 13.06 -16.82
C ALA A 458 22.05 12.01 -17.33
N ARG A 459 21.20 11.45 -16.45
CA ARG A 459 20.10 10.54 -16.82
C ARG A 459 18.83 11.27 -17.23
N GLY A 460 18.67 12.54 -16.84
CA GLY A 460 17.48 13.38 -17.04
C GLY A 460 17.66 14.48 -18.08
N LEU A 461 18.38 14.25 -19.17
CA LEU A 461 18.51 15.20 -20.30
C LEU A 461 17.19 15.46 -21.08
N LYS A 462 16.05 15.08 -20.52
CA LYS A 462 14.72 15.43 -21.02
C LYS A 462 14.08 16.47 -20.10
N GLY A 463 14.51 17.74 -20.22
CA GLY A 463 13.78 18.96 -19.91
C GLY A 463 13.12 19.03 -18.52
N VAL A 464 12.07 19.66 -18.34
CA VAL A 464 11.23 20.11 -17.22
C VAL A 464 11.02 19.14 -16.03
N GLU A 465 11.32 17.86 -16.14
CA GLU A 465 11.06 16.80 -15.15
C GLU A 465 11.85 16.94 -13.85
N ASN A 466 13.04 17.54 -13.90
CA ASN A 466 13.95 17.58 -12.75
C ASN A 466 13.52 18.53 -11.62
N VAL A 467 12.61 19.48 -11.86
CA VAL A 467 12.20 20.45 -10.85
C VAL A 467 11.20 19.86 -9.85
N TYR A 468 10.38 18.90 -10.27
CA TYR A 468 9.28 18.34 -9.48
C TYR A 468 9.56 16.93 -8.92
N THR A 469 10.61 16.26 -9.37
CA THR A 469 10.92 14.87 -9.06
C THR A 469 12.37 14.61 -8.65
N GLN A 470 12.98 15.54 -7.90
CA GLN A 470 14.36 15.44 -7.44
C GLN A 470 14.52 14.54 -6.20
N HIS A 471 13.52 14.54 -5.33
CA HIS A 471 13.57 13.79 -4.08
C HIS A 471 13.57 12.29 -4.33
N GLN A 472 14.44 11.59 -3.61
CA GLN A 472 14.45 10.13 -3.53
C GLN A 472 14.14 9.70 -2.10
N PRO A 473 13.23 8.73 -1.88
CA PRO A 473 12.96 8.20 -0.55
C PRO A 473 14.23 7.67 0.14
N LEU A 474 14.28 7.77 1.46
CA LEU A 474 15.38 7.20 2.26
C LEU A 474 15.54 5.69 2.00
N LEU A 475 14.45 5.00 1.67
CA LEU A 475 14.45 3.60 1.30
C LEU A 475 15.45 3.26 0.18
N THR A 476 15.63 4.16 -0.80
CA THR A 476 16.61 3.96 -1.89
C THR A 476 18.02 3.81 -1.37
N GLN A 477 18.43 4.65 -0.41
CA GLN A 477 19.75 4.55 0.23
C GLN A 477 19.87 3.27 1.06
N THR A 478 18.80 2.87 1.74
CA THR A 478 18.76 1.63 2.52
C THR A 478 18.95 0.41 1.62
N MET A 479 18.27 0.34 0.48
CA MET A 479 18.43 -0.73 -0.51
C MET A 479 19.86 -0.79 -1.08
N GLU A 480 20.45 0.37 -1.40
CA GLU A 480 21.84 0.46 -1.84
C GLU A 480 22.81 -0.05 -0.78
N SER A 481 22.59 0.32 0.48
CA SER A 481 23.42 -0.13 1.60
C SER A 481 23.37 -1.64 1.79
N ILE A 482 22.19 -2.24 1.65
CA ILE A 482 22.00 -3.70 1.69
C ILE A 482 22.72 -4.35 0.50
N SER A 483 22.54 -3.82 -0.72
CA SER A 483 23.13 -4.40 -1.92
C SER A 483 24.65 -4.36 -1.94
N LYS A 484 25.22 -3.35 -1.28
CA LYS A 484 26.69 -3.20 -1.10
C LYS A 484 27.24 -3.93 0.14
N GLY A 485 26.37 -4.59 0.93
CA GLY A 485 26.75 -5.23 2.20
C GLY A 485 27.23 -4.23 3.27
N ARG A 486 26.70 -3.01 3.25
CA ARG A 486 27.13 -1.90 4.12
C ARG A 486 26.06 -1.46 5.12
N LEU A 487 24.98 -2.23 5.29
CA LEU A 487 23.98 -1.94 6.30
C LEU A 487 24.57 -2.13 7.70
N ARG A 488 24.71 -1.05 8.45
CA ARG A 488 25.41 -1.07 9.74
C ARG A 488 24.63 -1.86 10.79
N ASP A 489 25.31 -2.79 11.48
CA ASP A 489 24.68 -3.63 12.51
C ASP A 489 24.28 -2.83 13.76
N ILE A 490 24.99 -1.71 14.00
CA ILE A 490 24.68 -0.82 15.13
C ILE A 490 23.33 -0.12 14.96
N ASP A 491 22.93 0.21 13.73
CA ASP A 491 21.67 0.88 13.43
C ASP A 491 20.54 -0.10 13.13
N TYR A 492 20.92 -1.25 12.60
CA TYR A 492 20.00 -2.31 12.20
C TYR A 492 20.47 -3.66 12.74
N PRO A 493 20.34 -3.88 14.07
CA PRO A 493 20.78 -5.12 14.71
C PRO A 493 19.98 -6.32 14.22
N TYR A 494 20.61 -7.49 14.36
CA TYR A 494 19.97 -8.78 14.14
C TYR A 494 19.10 -9.18 15.35
N VAL A 495 18.06 -9.96 15.11
CA VAL A 495 17.31 -10.61 16.17
C VAL A 495 17.96 -11.97 16.48
N GLY A 496 18.30 -12.18 17.76
CA GLY A 496 18.95 -13.42 18.22
C GLY A 496 20.39 -13.56 17.73
N ASN A 497 20.85 -14.80 17.62
CA ASN A 497 22.23 -15.16 17.23
C ASN A 497 22.33 -15.53 15.73
N HIS A 498 21.39 -15.11 14.93
CA HIS A 498 21.36 -15.42 13.50
C HIS A 498 22.03 -14.29 12.73
N PHE A 499 23.18 -14.57 12.12
CA PHE A 499 23.91 -13.64 11.29
C PHE A 499 23.88 -14.10 9.84
N GLN A 500 23.92 -13.15 8.93
CA GLN A 500 23.99 -13.44 7.51
C GLN A 500 25.46 -13.37 7.04
N PRO A 501 26.03 -14.48 6.58
CA PRO A 501 27.45 -14.51 6.18
C PRO A 501 27.74 -13.89 4.80
N GLY A 502 26.76 -13.29 4.14
CA GLY A 502 26.91 -12.73 2.80
C GLY A 502 25.83 -11.75 2.41
N ARG A 503 25.74 -11.43 1.13
CA ARG A 503 24.65 -10.60 0.59
C ARG A 503 23.39 -11.43 0.47
N PRO A 504 22.22 -10.92 0.90
CA PRO A 504 20.97 -11.62 0.71
C PRO A 504 20.59 -11.67 -0.78
N GLN A 505 19.91 -12.74 -1.19
CA GLN A 505 19.32 -12.86 -2.52
C GLN A 505 17.92 -12.26 -2.59
N ASP A 506 17.17 -12.43 -1.52
CA ASP A 506 15.82 -11.87 -1.36
C ASP A 506 15.77 -11.00 -0.11
N VAL A 507 15.17 -9.84 -0.22
CA VAL A 507 15.00 -8.90 0.90
C VAL A 507 13.55 -8.45 0.95
N VAL A 508 12.90 -8.68 2.08
CA VAL A 508 11.59 -8.09 2.38
C VAL A 508 11.83 -6.92 3.34
N ILE A 509 11.46 -5.73 2.92
CA ILE A 509 11.47 -4.53 3.77
C ILE A 509 10.04 -4.26 4.19
N PHE A 510 9.81 -4.19 5.50
CA PHE A 510 8.50 -3.88 6.06
C PHE A 510 8.53 -2.57 6.82
N ILE A 511 7.68 -1.60 6.43
CA ILE A 511 7.61 -0.28 7.07
C ILE A 511 6.38 -0.23 7.97
N VAL A 512 6.60 -0.20 9.28
CA VAL A 512 5.56 0.06 10.27
C VAL A 512 5.13 1.52 10.15
N GLY A 513 3.84 1.74 10.01
CA GLY A 513 3.27 3.07 9.74
C GLY A 513 2.93 3.32 8.28
N GLY A 514 3.32 2.42 7.38
CA GLY A 514 2.90 2.42 5.99
C GLY A 514 3.99 2.77 4.98
N THR A 515 3.74 2.38 3.75
CA THR A 515 4.58 2.64 2.57
C THR A 515 3.97 3.72 1.69
N THR A 516 4.70 4.14 0.66
CA THR A 516 4.18 5.01 -0.40
C THR A 516 4.37 4.36 -1.77
N TYR A 517 3.59 4.78 -2.77
CA TYR A 517 3.79 4.30 -4.14
C TYR A 517 5.10 4.80 -4.76
N GLU A 518 5.65 5.92 -4.30
CA GLU A 518 6.98 6.35 -4.75
C GLU A 518 8.08 5.41 -4.24
N GLU A 519 7.96 4.91 -3.03
CA GLU A 519 8.85 3.86 -2.52
C GLU A 519 8.68 2.54 -3.28
N SER A 520 7.44 2.16 -3.61
CA SER A 520 7.17 0.99 -4.47
C SER A 520 7.82 1.14 -5.86
N ARG A 521 7.72 2.32 -6.47
CA ARG A 521 8.42 2.66 -7.71
C ARG A 521 9.94 2.50 -7.56
N SER A 522 10.51 3.01 -6.48
CA SER A 522 11.96 2.89 -6.21
C SER A 522 12.40 1.43 -6.13
N VAL A 523 11.60 0.58 -5.48
CA VAL A 523 11.85 -0.87 -5.41
C VAL A 523 11.80 -1.51 -6.80
N ALA A 524 10.76 -1.22 -7.58
CA ALA A 524 10.60 -1.77 -8.93
C ALA A 524 11.76 -1.37 -9.86
N LEU A 525 12.18 -0.11 -9.82
CA LEU A 525 13.33 0.38 -10.59
C LEU A 525 14.65 -0.26 -10.14
N PHE A 526 14.83 -0.41 -8.83
CA PHE A 526 16.03 -1.07 -8.29
C PHE A 526 16.10 -2.52 -8.74
N ASN A 527 15.00 -3.25 -8.66
CA ASN A 527 14.92 -4.65 -9.12
C ASN A 527 15.15 -4.80 -10.63
N SER A 528 14.77 -3.82 -11.44
CA SER A 528 14.99 -3.85 -12.89
C SER A 528 16.44 -3.61 -13.30
N THR A 529 17.20 -2.89 -12.48
CA THR A 529 18.59 -2.50 -12.77
C THR A 529 19.65 -3.39 -12.10
N ASN A 530 19.28 -4.10 -11.04
CA ASN A 530 20.19 -4.93 -10.24
C ASN A 530 19.81 -6.41 -10.34
N SER A 531 20.70 -7.22 -10.91
CA SER A 531 20.46 -8.65 -11.17
C SER A 531 20.78 -9.59 -10.01
N GLY A 532 21.26 -9.09 -8.87
CA GLY A 532 21.78 -9.95 -7.79
C GLY A 532 20.91 -10.07 -6.55
N ILE A 533 20.03 -9.10 -6.32
CA ILE A 533 19.17 -9.04 -5.13
C ILE A 533 17.77 -8.62 -5.55
N ARG A 534 16.76 -9.29 -5.03
CA ARG A 534 15.37 -8.93 -5.23
C ARG A 534 14.78 -8.33 -3.97
N PHE A 535 14.22 -7.14 -4.07
CA PHE A 535 13.52 -6.46 -2.99
C PHE A 535 12.00 -6.60 -3.13
N ILE A 536 11.34 -6.80 -2.00
CA ILE A 536 9.88 -6.75 -1.84
C ILE A 536 9.61 -5.74 -0.72
N LEU A 537 8.69 -4.82 -0.97
CA LEU A 537 8.27 -3.79 -0.03
C LEU A 537 6.91 -4.13 0.55
N GLY A 538 6.77 -4.03 1.86
CA GLY A 538 5.50 -4.17 2.54
C GLY A 538 5.32 -3.12 3.62
N GLY A 539 4.09 -2.91 4.03
CA GLY A 539 3.75 -2.00 5.10
C GLY A 539 2.38 -2.23 5.68
N THR A 540 2.10 -1.54 6.77
CA THR A 540 0.82 -1.61 7.46
C THR A 540 -0.33 -1.07 6.63
N THR A 541 -0.05 -0.05 5.80
CA THR A 541 -0.98 0.54 4.83
C THR A 541 -0.19 1.21 3.71
N ILE A 542 -0.87 1.69 2.67
CA ILE A 542 -0.27 2.54 1.63
C ILE A 542 -0.70 3.98 1.90
N LEU A 543 0.29 4.86 2.11
CA LEU A 543 0.10 6.25 2.49
C LEU A 543 -0.02 7.17 1.28
N ASN A 544 -0.83 8.20 1.45
CA ASN A 544 -0.71 9.49 0.79
C ASN A 544 -0.63 10.59 1.87
N SER A 545 -0.48 11.84 1.49
CA SER A 545 -0.35 12.92 2.47
C SER A 545 -1.57 13.05 3.37
N LYS A 546 -2.77 12.89 2.85
CA LYS A 546 -4.03 12.95 3.62
C LYS A 546 -4.08 11.85 4.68
N ARG A 547 -3.73 10.62 4.32
CA ARG A 547 -3.71 9.50 5.25
C ARG A 547 -2.65 9.68 6.33
N PHE A 548 -1.45 10.11 5.96
CA PHE A 548 -0.38 10.37 6.91
C PHE A 548 -0.76 11.47 7.91
N LEU A 549 -1.33 12.57 7.43
CA LEU A 549 -1.81 13.67 8.29
C LEU A 549 -2.96 13.22 9.19
N LYS A 550 -3.88 12.40 8.68
CA LYS A 550 -4.96 11.82 9.49
C LYS A 550 -4.42 10.94 10.61
N ASP A 551 -3.46 10.10 10.34
CA ASP A 551 -2.81 9.26 11.36
C ASP A 551 -2.14 10.11 12.44
N LEU A 552 -1.48 11.22 12.07
CA LEU A 552 -0.90 12.19 13.02
C LEU A 552 -1.98 12.85 13.90
N GLU A 553 -3.09 13.29 13.30
CA GLU A 553 -4.21 13.90 14.01
C GLU A 553 -4.85 12.92 15.00
N ASP A 554 -5.09 11.68 14.57
CA ASP A 554 -5.69 10.65 15.41
C ASP A 554 -4.78 10.29 16.59
N ALA A 555 -3.48 10.11 16.35
CA ALA A 555 -2.50 9.87 17.42
C ALA A 555 -2.41 11.05 18.40
N GLN A 556 -2.34 12.28 17.90
CA GLN A 556 -2.32 13.48 18.75
C GLN A 556 -3.56 13.59 19.63
N ARG A 557 -4.74 13.29 19.07
CA ARG A 557 -6.02 13.34 19.80
C ARG A 557 -6.04 12.32 20.95
N MET A 558 -5.59 11.09 20.69
CA MET A 558 -5.55 10.05 21.72
C MET A 558 -4.59 10.41 22.86
N ILE A 559 -3.41 10.95 22.54
CA ILE A 559 -2.44 11.38 23.56
C ILE A 559 -3.01 12.51 24.43
N ARG A 560 -3.71 13.47 23.83
CA ARG A 560 -4.34 14.57 24.58
C ARG A 560 -5.46 14.10 25.50
N SER A 561 -6.33 13.20 25.02
CA SER A 561 -7.43 12.68 25.83
C SER A 561 -6.95 11.91 27.06
N SER A 562 -5.84 11.19 26.93
CA SER A 562 -5.24 10.47 28.07
C SER A 562 -4.58 11.41 29.09
N SER A 563 -4.07 12.56 28.65
CA SER A 563 -3.45 13.56 29.56
C SER A 563 -4.45 14.36 30.39
N THR A 564 -5.73 14.35 29.99
CA THR A 564 -6.81 15.09 30.71
C THR A 564 -7.53 14.21 31.74
N VAL A 565 -7.20 12.93 31.85
CA VAL A 565 -7.82 11.97 32.78
C VAL A 565 -6.96 11.74 34.04
N VAL A 566 -5.82 12.42 34.20
CA VAL A 566 -4.93 12.34 35.38
C VAL A 566 -5.12 13.56 36.27
#